data_f4a255d61393493ec3394e1dc8966e94
#
_entry.id   f4a255d61393493ec3394e1dc8966e94
#
_cell.length_a   1.000
_cell.length_b   1.000
_cell.length_c   1.000
_cell.angle_alpha   90.00
_cell.angle_beta   90.00
_cell.angle_gamma   90.00
#
_symmetry.space_group_name_H-M   'P 1'
#
loop_
_entity.id
_entity.type
_entity.pdbx_description
1 polymer ?
#
loop_
_entity_poly.entity_id
_entity_poly.type
_entity_poly.pdbx_seq_one_letter_code
_entity_poly.pdbx_strand_id
1 'polypeptide(L)'
;GTTIGHSSDSDLMTLASGSLTVAGDVTISSDARLKSNIVALGPTLISLLQLEAKSYTMKNDAEQKQKIGLLAQEVQKVFPELVSEDENGMLAVNYQALVPVLINALKELESETSTLESQMSEFEKIIPALIEQANQNKK
;
A
#
# COMPACT_ATOMS: atom_id res chain seq x y z
N GLY A 1 -11.84 -25.45 -15.90
CA GLY A 1 -11.67 -24.01 -16.05
C GLY A 1 -11.82 -23.58 -17.51
N THR A 2 -12.08 -22.32 -17.74
CA THR A 2 -12.11 -21.72 -19.09
C THR A 2 -10.78 -20.99 -19.27
N THR A 3 -10.14 -21.14 -20.43
CA THR A 3 -8.88 -20.48 -20.75
C THR A 3 -9.10 -19.38 -21.80
N ILE A 4 -8.33 -18.32 -21.70
CA ILE A 4 -8.21 -17.23 -22.66
C ILE A 4 -6.72 -17.07 -22.97
N GLY A 5 -6.33 -17.08 -24.22
CA GLY A 5 -4.94 -16.98 -24.61
C GLY A 5 -4.71 -16.51 -26.03
N HIS A 6 -3.45 -16.45 -26.40
CA HIS A 6 -2.98 -16.19 -27.75
C HIS A 6 -2.88 -17.51 -28.54
N SER A 7 -2.80 -17.45 -29.86
CA SER A 7 -2.71 -18.65 -30.72
C SER A 7 -1.52 -19.57 -30.41
N SER A 8 -0.43 -19.01 -29.84
CA SER A 8 0.77 -19.73 -29.41
C SER A 8 0.82 -20.03 -27.90
N ASP A 9 -0.16 -19.53 -27.13
CA ASP A 9 -0.26 -19.67 -25.68
C ASP A 9 -1.75 -19.60 -25.29
N SER A 10 -2.42 -20.74 -25.38
CA SER A 10 -3.89 -20.82 -25.29
C SER A 10 -4.42 -20.75 -23.86
N ASP A 11 -3.57 -20.82 -22.86
CA ASP A 11 -3.89 -20.85 -21.44
C ASP A 11 -3.23 -19.70 -20.64
N LEU A 12 -2.88 -18.59 -21.34
CA LEU A 12 -2.32 -17.39 -20.72
C LEU A 12 -3.16 -16.88 -19.53
N MET A 13 -4.48 -17.03 -19.62
CA MET A 13 -5.39 -16.75 -18.52
C MET A 13 -6.29 -17.97 -18.29
N THR A 14 -6.34 -18.45 -17.06
CA THR A 14 -7.21 -19.57 -16.65
C THR A 14 -8.24 -19.09 -15.64
N LEU A 15 -9.53 -19.26 -15.99
CA LEU A 15 -10.65 -18.96 -15.11
C LEU A 15 -11.10 -20.24 -14.41
N ALA A 16 -11.13 -20.22 -13.10
CA ALA A 16 -11.67 -21.27 -12.24
C ALA A 16 -12.64 -20.66 -11.22
N SER A 17 -13.40 -21.49 -10.53
CA SER A 17 -14.30 -21.00 -9.49
C SER A 17 -13.49 -20.23 -8.41
N GLY A 18 -13.75 -18.93 -8.30
CA GLY A 18 -13.12 -18.06 -7.30
C GLY A 18 -11.65 -17.68 -7.59
N SER A 19 -11.12 -17.96 -8.79
CA SER A 19 -9.77 -17.55 -9.15
C SER A 19 -9.58 -17.22 -10.63
N LEU A 20 -8.69 -16.28 -10.89
CA LEU A 20 -8.08 -15.99 -12.17
C LEU A 20 -6.58 -16.23 -12.05
N THR A 21 -6.04 -17.14 -12.86
CA THR A 21 -4.60 -17.36 -12.98
C THR A 21 -4.09 -16.78 -14.28
N VAL A 22 -3.01 -16.01 -14.24
CA VAL A 22 -2.30 -15.47 -15.41
C VAL A 22 -0.93 -16.13 -15.46
N ALA A 23 -0.60 -16.80 -16.55
CA ALA A 23 0.64 -17.54 -16.74
C ALA A 23 1.82 -16.64 -17.18
N GLY A 24 1.59 -15.34 -17.36
CA GLY A 24 2.59 -14.36 -17.78
C GLY A 24 2.51 -13.07 -16.98
N ASP A 25 3.15 -12.02 -17.48
CA ASP A 25 3.13 -10.69 -16.88
C ASP A 25 1.80 -9.98 -17.11
N VAL A 26 1.34 -9.25 -16.10
CA VAL A 26 0.20 -8.33 -16.21
C VAL A 26 0.73 -6.91 -16.30
N THR A 27 0.73 -6.35 -17.52
CA THR A 27 1.15 -4.97 -17.75
C THR A 27 -0.07 -4.05 -17.89
N ILE A 28 -0.03 -2.91 -17.20
CA ILE A 28 -1.09 -1.91 -17.23
C ILE A 28 -0.58 -0.65 -17.89
N SER A 29 -1.32 -0.13 -18.87
CA SER A 29 -0.99 1.12 -19.55
C SER A 29 -0.90 2.28 -18.56
N SER A 30 0.26 2.94 -18.52
CA SER A 30 0.52 4.05 -17.60
C SER A 30 1.23 5.24 -18.26
N ASP A 31 1.15 5.33 -19.61
CA ASP A 31 1.72 6.42 -20.38
C ASP A 31 1.08 7.76 -19.98
N ALA A 32 1.91 8.79 -19.75
CA ALA A 32 1.44 10.12 -19.38
C ALA A 32 0.51 10.74 -20.44
N ARG A 33 0.67 10.37 -21.71
CA ARG A 33 -0.18 10.85 -22.81
C ARG A 33 -1.64 10.38 -22.73
N LEU A 34 -1.90 9.34 -21.93
CA LEU A 34 -3.25 8.80 -21.69
C LEU A 34 -3.90 9.43 -20.44
N LYS A 35 -3.21 10.33 -19.75
CA LYS A 35 -3.63 10.91 -18.47
C LYS A 35 -3.81 12.41 -18.59
N SER A 36 -4.74 12.95 -17.81
CA SER A 36 -4.96 14.39 -17.66
C SER A 36 -4.95 14.76 -16.17
N ASN A 37 -4.80 16.06 -15.89
CA ASN A 37 -4.81 16.59 -14.53
C ASN A 37 -3.82 15.88 -13.59
N ILE A 38 -2.61 15.62 -14.09
CA ILE A 38 -1.57 14.92 -13.32
C ILE A 38 -1.08 15.86 -12.21
N VAL A 39 -1.31 15.44 -10.97
CA VAL A 39 -0.86 16.14 -9.77
C VAL A 39 -0.13 15.17 -8.85
N ALA A 40 0.76 15.71 -8.01
CA ALA A 40 1.40 14.89 -6.98
C ALA A 40 0.37 14.39 -5.97
N LEU A 41 0.55 13.15 -5.52
CA LEU A 41 -0.25 12.60 -4.45
C LEU A 41 0.10 13.35 -3.14
N GLY A 42 -0.91 13.79 -2.40
CA GLY A 42 -0.74 14.37 -1.07
C GLY A 42 -0.23 13.37 -0.04
N PRO A 43 -0.06 13.77 1.24
CA PRO A 43 0.37 12.87 2.30
C PRO A 43 -0.52 11.62 2.40
N THR A 44 0.10 10.44 2.43
CA THR A 44 -0.60 9.15 2.42
C THR A 44 -0.28 8.27 3.62
N LEU A 45 0.85 8.50 4.31
CA LEU A 45 1.32 7.65 5.41
C LEU A 45 0.28 7.51 6.52
N ILE A 46 -0.26 8.63 7.02
CA ILE A 46 -1.25 8.62 8.11
C ILE A 46 -2.52 7.87 7.70
N SER A 47 -3.00 8.06 6.47
CA SER A 47 -4.16 7.36 5.94
C SER A 47 -3.90 5.88 5.75
N LEU A 48 -2.73 5.52 5.25
CA LEU A 48 -2.31 4.13 5.06
C LEU A 48 -2.23 3.37 6.39
N LEU A 49 -1.73 4.02 7.46
CA LEU A 49 -1.62 3.43 8.80
C LEU A 49 -2.99 3.19 9.48
N GLN A 50 -4.09 3.70 8.93
CA GLN A 50 -5.45 3.38 9.40
C GLN A 50 -5.98 2.06 8.84
N LEU A 51 -5.32 1.51 7.81
CA LEU A 51 -5.72 0.23 7.23
C LEU A 51 -5.12 -0.93 8.02
N GLU A 52 -5.94 -1.94 8.28
CA GLU A 52 -5.52 -3.17 8.92
C GLU A 52 -5.57 -4.34 7.94
N ALA A 53 -4.45 -5.02 7.77
CA ALA A 53 -4.42 -6.30 7.05
C ALA A 53 -5.20 -7.36 7.82
N LYS A 54 -6.09 -8.07 7.14
CA LYS A 54 -6.94 -9.09 7.73
C LYS A 54 -6.60 -10.47 7.15
N SER A 55 -6.69 -11.48 7.99
CA SER A 55 -6.76 -12.87 7.55
C SER A 55 -8.23 -13.31 7.56
N TYR A 56 -8.67 -13.98 6.51
CA TYR A 56 -10.07 -14.37 6.35
C TYR A 56 -10.21 -15.63 5.50
N THR A 57 -11.39 -16.24 5.52
CA THR A 57 -11.80 -17.26 4.57
C THR A 57 -13.00 -16.78 3.77
N MET A 58 -13.16 -17.26 2.55
CA MET A 58 -14.35 -16.94 1.74
C MET A 58 -15.54 -17.79 2.19
N LYS A 59 -16.71 -17.17 2.34
CA LYS A 59 -17.95 -17.89 2.76
C LYS A 59 -18.31 -19.04 1.82
N ASN A 60 -17.97 -18.92 0.53
CA ASN A 60 -18.30 -19.89 -0.51
C ASN A 60 -17.16 -20.89 -0.76
N ASP A 61 -16.09 -20.86 0.03
CA ASP A 61 -14.97 -21.79 -0.08
C ASP A 61 -15.18 -22.99 0.84
N ALA A 62 -15.51 -24.14 0.27
CA ALA A 62 -15.72 -25.37 1.04
C ALA A 62 -14.47 -25.85 1.80
N GLU A 63 -13.27 -25.52 1.28
CA GLU A 63 -11.99 -25.85 1.92
C GLU A 63 -11.57 -24.83 2.98
N GLN A 64 -12.29 -23.72 3.10
CA GLN A 64 -12.00 -22.63 4.06
C GLN A 64 -10.55 -22.17 4.04
N LYS A 65 -9.96 -22.04 2.85
CA LYS A 65 -8.57 -21.61 2.69
C LYS A 65 -8.37 -20.21 3.25
N GLN A 66 -7.34 -20.07 4.08
CA GLN A 66 -6.93 -18.79 4.63
C GLN A 66 -6.41 -17.86 3.52
N LYS A 67 -6.88 -16.64 3.53
CA LYS A 67 -6.46 -15.55 2.65
C LYS A 67 -6.07 -14.33 3.47
N ILE A 68 -5.29 -13.45 2.88
CA ILE A 68 -4.89 -12.18 3.48
C ILE A 68 -5.33 -11.07 2.54
N GLY A 69 -5.84 -9.98 3.11
CA GLY A 69 -6.26 -8.82 2.33
C GLY A 69 -6.81 -7.70 3.21
N LEU A 70 -7.42 -6.72 2.57
CA LEU A 70 -8.06 -5.57 3.19
C LEU A 70 -9.58 -5.69 3.07
N LEU A 71 -10.29 -5.06 3.99
CA LEU A 71 -11.74 -4.88 3.85
C LEU A 71 -12.02 -3.64 2.98
N ALA A 72 -12.78 -3.80 1.91
CA ALA A 72 -13.09 -2.71 0.99
C ALA A 72 -13.77 -1.53 1.70
N GLN A 73 -14.59 -1.80 2.73
CA GLN A 73 -15.25 -0.78 3.55
C GLN A 73 -14.25 0.05 4.39
N GLU A 74 -13.12 -0.53 4.79
CA GLU A 74 -12.07 0.21 5.50
C GLU A 74 -11.26 1.05 4.51
N VAL A 75 -10.92 0.47 3.35
CA VAL A 75 -10.22 1.19 2.27
C VAL A 75 -11.05 2.37 1.77
N GLN A 76 -12.36 2.20 1.59
CA GLN A 76 -13.26 3.25 1.10
C GLN A 76 -13.26 4.50 1.99
N LYS A 77 -13.03 4.37 3.30
CA LYS A 77 -13.01 5.50 4.23
C LYS A 77 -11.79 6.40 4.07
N VAL A 78 -10.65 5.83 3.66
CA VAL A 78 -9.36 6.54 3.59
C VAL A 78 -8.87 6.76 2.16
N PHE A 79 -9.23 5.87 1.24
CA PHE A 79 -8.89 5.92 -0.19
C PHE A 79 -10.10 5.48 -1.03
N PRO A 80 -11.17 6.29 -1.09
CA PRO A 80 -12.38 5.93 -1.83
C PRO A 80 -12.12 5.69 -3.32
N GLU A 81 -11.12 6.35 -3.91
CA GLU A 81 -10.70 6.18 -5.30
C GLU A 81 -10.12 4.80 -5.62
N LEU A 82 -9.76 4.02 -4.61
CA LEU A 82 -9.27 2.64 -4.77
C LEU A 82 -10.39 1.60 -4.69
N VAL A 83 -11.63 2.03 -4.47
CA VAL A 83 -12.77 1.13 -4.29
C VAL A 83 -13.79 1.35 -5.39
N SER A 84 -14.23 0.27 -5.98
CA SER A 84 -15.36 0.24 -6.92
C SER A 84 -16.51 -0.55 -6.31
N GLU A 85 -17.73 -0.19 -6.70
CA GLU A 85 -18.96 -0.85 -6.32
C GLU A 85 -19.63 -1.44 -7.56
N ASP A 86 -20.12 -2.67 -7.47
CA ASP A 86 -20.88 -3.31 -8.53
C ASP A 86 -22.38 -2.99 -8.45
N GLU A 87 -23.16 -3.49 -9.41
CA GLU A 87 -24.61 -3.29 -9.49
C GLU A 87 -25.39 -3.85 -8.27
N ASN A 88 -24.78 -4.73 -7.49
CA ASN A 88 -25.36 -5.34 -6.30
C ASN A 88 -24.90 -4.67 -4.99
N GLY A 89 -24.13 -3.58 -5.08
CA GLY A 89 -23.55 -2.90 -3.93
C GLY A 89 -22.34 -3.61 -3.32
N MET A 90 -21.75 -4.57 -4.03
CA MET A 90 -20.54 -5.26 -3.56
C MET A 90 -19.29 -4.44 -3.89
N LEU A 91 -18.45 -4.23 -2.88
CA LEU A 91 -17.23 -3.44 -3.00
C LEU A 91 -16.03 -4.30 -3.39
N ALA A 92 -15.18 -3.74 -4.27
CA ALA A 92 -13.92 -4.33 -4.69
C ALA A 92 -12.77 -3.31 -4.55
N VAL A 93 -11.58 -3.81 -4.18
CA VAL A 93 -10.38 -2.99 -3.99
C VAL A 93 -9.44 -3.15 -5.19
N ASN A 94 -9.01 -2.03 -5.76
CA ASN A 94 -7.92 -2.00 -6.73
C ASN A 94 -6.57 -2.06 -5.99
N TYR A 95 -6.09 -3.27 -5.73
CA TYR A 95 -4.82 -3.50 -5.03
C TYR A 95 -3.60 -2.95 -5.77
N GLN A 96 -3.63 -2.86 -7.09
CA GLN A 96 -2.51 -2.31 -7.87
C GLN A 96 -2.36 -0.81 -7.64
N ALA A 97 -3.45 -0.09 -7.43
CA ALA A 97 -3.43 1.33 -7.13
C ALA A 97 -2.93 1.64 -5.71
N LEU A 98 -2.79 0.66 -4.83
CA LEU A 98 -2.08 0.81 -3.55
C LEU A 98 -0.56 0.97 -3.72
N VAL A 99 0.02 0.52 -4.83
CA VAL A 99 1.47 0.63 -5.06
C VAL A 99 1.96 2.09 -5.02
N PRO A 100 1.39 3.05 -5.78
CA PRO A 100 1.80 4.44 -5.68
C PRO A 100 1.53 5.07 -4.30
N VAL A 101 0.49 4.66 -3.60
CA VAL A 101 0.21 5.09 -2.22
C VAL A 101 1.32 4.63 -1.27
N LEU A 102 1.74 3.36 -1.38
CA LEU A 102 2.85 2.79 -0.59
C LEU A 102 4.19 3.47 -0.91
N ILE A 103 4.47 3.76 -2.19
CA ILE A 103 5.68 4.48 -2.60
C ILE A 103 5.73 5.87 -1.95
N ASN A 104 4.59 6.58 -1.93
CA ASN A 104 4.53 7.90 -1.33
C ASN A 104 4.67 7.84 0.20
N ALA A 105 3.96 6.93 0.86
CA ALA A 105 4.08 6.72 2.30
C ALA A 105 5.51 6.32 2.73
N LEU A 106 6.21 5.50 1.93
CA LEU A 106 7.61 5.15 2.18
C LEU A 106 8.53 6.36 2.11
N LYS A 107 8.32 7.28 1.15
CA LYS A 107 9.08 8.53 1.06
C LYS A 107 8.82 9.48 2.24
N GLU A 108 7.58 9.54 2.70
CA GLU A 108 7.22 10.31 3.89
C GLU A 108 7.95 9.74 5.13
N LEU A 109 7.91 8.43 5.33
CA LEU A 109 8.57 7.76 6.44
C LEU A 109 10.10 7.94 6.39
N GLU A 110 10.71 7.84 5.23
CA GLU A 110 12.15 8.08 5.04
C GLU A 110 12.51 9.53 5.44
N SER A 111 11.71 10.51 5.02
CA SER A 111 11.93 11.92 5.36
C SER A 111 11.80 12.17 6.87
N GLU A 112 10.82 11.55 7.54
CA GLU A 112 10.65 11.64 8.99
C GLU A 112 11.85 11.00 9.72
N THR A 113 12.29 9.83 9.25
CA THR A 113 13.43 9.12 9.82
C THR A 113 14.71 9.94 9.72
N SER A 114 15.03 10.51 8.56
CA SER A 114 16.18 11.37 8.35
C SER A 114 16.15 12.61 9.24
N THR A 115 14.97 13.18 9.46
CA THR A 115 14.78 14.31 10.36
C THR A 115 15.09 13.93 11.81
N LEU A 116 14.59 12.79 12.28
CA LEU A 116 14.86 12.27 13.62
C LEU A 116 16.35 11.95 13.83
N GLU A 117 17.01 11.34 12.85
CA GLU A 117 18.45 11.07 12.88
C GLU A 117 19.27 12.36 13.02
N SER A 118 18.89 13.40 12.27
CA SER A 118 19.52 14.71 12.37
C SER A 118 19.36 15.33 13.78
N GLN A 119 18.16 15.26 14.33
CA GLN A 119 17.88 15.75 15.69
C GLN A 119 18.66 14.96 16.76
N MET A 120 18.73 13.63 16.63
CA MET A 120 19.54 12.79 17.53
C MET A 120 21.02 13.19 17.48
N SER A 121 21.58 13.37 16.29
CA SER A 121 22.98 13.82 16.12
C SER A 121 23.23 15.18 16.76
N GLU A 122 22.25 16.06 16.74
CA GLU A 122 22.33 17.38 17.38
C GLU A 122 22.34 17.24 18.92
N PHE A 123 21.45 16.40 19.48
CA PHE A 123 21.43 16.10 20.91
C PHE A 123 22.74 15.47 21.40
N GLU A 124 23.29 14.51 20.65
CA GLU A 124 24.58 13.88 20.99
C GLU A 124 25.73 14.89 21.10
N LYS A 125 25.69 15.98 20.35
CA LYS A 125 26.70 17.06 20.44
C LYS A 125 26.48 17.99 21.64
N ILE A 126 25.24 18.21 22.03
CA ILE A 126 24.86 19.16 23.09
C ILE A 126 24.99 18.52 24.49
N ILE A 127 24.66 17.26 24.65
CA ILE A 127 24.63 16.56 25.93
C ILE A 127 25.97 16.64 26.70
N PRO A 128 27.15 16.39 26.10
CA PRO A 128 28.44 16.50 26.79
C PRO A 128 28.70 17.90 27.36
N ALA A 129 28.38 18.94 26.58
CA ALA A 129 28.56 20.33 27.01
C ALA A 129 27.66 20.69 28.20
N LEU A 130 26.41 20.21 28.19
CA LEU A 130 25.47 20.41 29.31
C LEU A 130 25.91 19.68 30.58
N ILE A 131 26.46 18.47 30.45
CA ILE A 131 26.99 17.71 31.57
C ILE A 131 28.19 18.45 32.20
N GLU A 132 29.10 18.97 31.38
CA GLU A 132 30.26 19.74 31.85
C GLU A 132 29.82 21.00 32.58
N GLN A 133 28.88 21.76 32.04
CA GLN A 133 28.32 22.95 32.64
C GLN A 133 27.63 22.65 33.98
N ALA A 134 26.87 21.58 34.08
CA ALA A 134 26.22 21.15 35.32
C ALA A 134 27.23 20.77 36.41
N ASN A 135 28.36 20.17 36.03
CA ASN A 135 29.44 19.81 36.97
C ASN A 135 30.22 21.04 37.47
N GLN A 136 30.39 22.07 36.66
CA GLN A 136 31.03 23.32 37.06
C GLN A 136 30.19 24.12 38.06
N ASN A 137 28.86 24.11 37.93
CA ASN A 137 27.93 24.81 38.81
C ASN A 137 27.77 24.14 40.20
N LYS A 138 28.34 22.95 40.42
CA LYS A 138 28.32 22.24 41.70
C LYS A 138 29.57 22.51 42.58
N LYS A 139 30.53 23.24 42.04
CA LYS A 139 31.73 23.70 42.76
C LYS A 139 31.56 25.11 43.30
#